data_5ba177e507b4d151717a2b034f6a0299
#
_entry.id   5ba177e507b4d151717a2b034f6a0299
#
_cell.length_a   1.000
_cell.length_b   1.000
_cell.length_c   1.000
_cell.angle_alpha   90.00
_cell.angle_beta   90.00
_cell.angle_gamma   90.00
#
_symmetry.space_group_name_H-M   'P 1'
#
loop_
_entity.id
_entity.type
_entity.pdbx_description
1 polymer ?
#
loop_
_entity_poly.entity_id
_entity_poly.type
_entity_poly.pdbx_seq_one_letter_code
_entity_poly.pdbx_strand_id
1 'polypeptide(L)'
;MKKVFFTSAIIILIFSIFSISQFFKNSYFNKYYIISKSEYYNKVYASWLGQIIGNIYGLPHECQYVDEPRPENFGKMSYEKNQLQLMKEVNGSFSDDDTDIEYMYLLQMEKHGIEPSYYQLAEAWQYHVRERVWLANRAAIGAMKIGLTPPLTGAKNRNPHWFQIDPQLVNEIWALTSPGMIDYACEKSAWAAKITNDDWGIEPTIHYAAMYSSAFFEKDIKKLISIGLDHIPENGVFYNTVKEVINIYNKYPEIRDWKKARKELSDKFYINEPEMTKTMWNANLNGACGILALLYGEGDFIKTLDIAAGLGFDADNQTATMSGLLGIIYGIDGLPEKFLFPFKDKMWDKPFNDFYKNVSRYDLPDIKISEMTKKTVEQAEKIIISNGGEIYEE
;
A
#
# COMPACT_ATOMS: atom_id res chain seq x y z
N MET A 1 -49.89 13.49 45.66
CA MET A 1 -49.48 12.37 44.79
C MET A 1 -49.67 12.68 43.29
N LYS A 2 -49.11 13.75 42.76
CA LYS A 2 -49.21 14.09 41.30
C LYS A 2 -47.89 14.57 40.67
N LYS A 3 -46.75 14.41 41.33
CA LYS A 3 -45.44 14.85 40.80
C LYS A 3 -44.47 13.72 40.38
N VAL A 4 -44.84 12.44 40.61
CA VAL A 4 -43.93 11.31 40.32
C VAL A 4 -44.16 10.73 38.93
N PHE A 5 -45.28 10.94 38.29
CA PHE A 5 -45.59 10.36 36.97
C PHE A 5 -45.03 11.12 35.79
N PHE A 6 -44.66 12.40 35.94
CA PHE A 6 -44.11 13.19 34.81
C PHE A 6 -42.63 12.94 34.55
N THR A 7 -41.84 12.60 35.58
CA THR A 7 -40.40 12.31 35.41
C THR A 7 -40.13 10.95 34.76
N SER A 8 -40.98 9.94 35.07
CA SER A 8 -40.82 8.61 34.49
C SER A 8 -41.20 8.57 32.99
N ALA A 9 -42.19 9.31 32.56
CA ALA A 9 -42.61 9.39 31.16
C ALA A 9 -41.56 10.13 30.28
N ILE A 10 -40.91 11.18 30.82
CA ILE A 10 -39.86 11.91 30.11
C ILE A 10 -38.58 11.06 29.99
N ILE A 11 -38.21 10.30 31.03
CA ILE A 11 -37.05 9.39 31.00
C ILE A 11 -37.27 8.25 29.99
N ILE A 12 -38.47 7.66 29.95
CA ILE A 12 -38.80 6.61 28.98
C ILE A 12 -38.82 7.17 27.55
N LEU A 13 -39.28 8.39 27.33
CA LEU A 13 -39.27 9.04 26.02
C LEU A 13 -37.84 9.38 25.57
N ILE A 14 -36.97 9.82 26.48
CA ILE A 14 -35.55 10.09 26.18
C ILE A 14 -34.81 8.79 25.89
N PHE A 15 -35.06 7.71 26.64
CA PHE A 15 -34.46 6.40 26.34
C PHE A 15 -34.95 5.80 25.02
N SER A 16 -36.22 5.96 24.68
CA SER A 16 -36.73 5.50 23.38
C SER A 16 -36.22 6.34 22.22
N ILE A 17 -36.06 7.65 22.36
CA ILE A 17 -35.44 8.51 21.33
C ILE A 17 -33.94 8.19 21.17
N PHE A 18 -33.24 7.92 22.27
CA PHE A 18 -31.82 7.53 22.23
C PHE A 18 -31.63 6.14 21.59
N SER A 19 -32.47 5.17 21.90
CA SER A 19 -32.50 3.85 21.29
C SER A 19 -32.89 3.91 19.81
N ILE A 20 -33.84 4.76 19.44
CA ILE A 20 -34.23 4.99 18.04
C ILE A 20 -33.10 5.72 17.29
N SER A 21 -32.42 6.70 17.90
CA SER A 21 -31.30 7.38 17.28
C SER A 21 -30.07 6.46 17.13
N GLN A 22 -29.80 5.54 18.06
CA GLN A 22 -28.78 4.49 17.88
C GLN A 22 -29.20 3.45 16.86
N PHE A 23 -30.51 3.09 16.81
CA PHE A 23 -31.01 2.19 15.78
C PHE A 23 -30.94 2.83 14.38
N PHE A 24 -31.21 4.13 14.24
CA PHE A 24 -31.00 4.86 12.99
C PHE A 24 -29.53 5.20 12.70
N LYS A 25 -28.64 5.27 13.70
CA LYS A 25 -27.19 5.34 13.47
C LYS A 25 -26.60 4.00 13.01
N ASN A 26 -27.23 2.87 13.38
CA ASN A 26 -26.84 1.53 12.93
C ASN A 26 -27.60 1.05 11.69
N SER A 27 -28.59 1.79 11.17
CA SER A 27 -29.08 1.60 9.81
C SER A 27 -28.17 2.38 8.82
N TYR A 28 -26.88 2.14 8.86
CA TYR A 28 -26.11 2.32 7.63
C TYR A 28 -26.77 1.41 6.60
N PHE A 29 -27.32 1.99 5.55
CA PHE A 29 -27.60 1.28 4.33
C PHE A 29 -26.35 0.45 4.04
N ASN A 30 -26.45 -0.87 4.07
CA ASN A 30 -25.37 -1.72 3.65
C ASN A 30 -25.05 -1.29 2.23
N LYS A 31 -23.98 -0.55 2.04
CA LYS A 31 -23.53 -0.14 0.73
C LYS A 31 -22.91 -1.39 0.11
N TYR A 32 -23.69 -2.08 -0.71
CA TYR A 32 -23.17 -3.21 -1.47
C TYR A 32 -22.27 -2.68 -2.56
N TYR A 33 -21.06 -3.18 -2.59
CA TYR A 33 -20.17 -3.02 -3.72
C TYR A 33 -20.34 -4.22 -4.64
N ILE A 34 -20.49 -3.98 -5.93
CA ILE A 34 -20.64 -5.02 -6.95
C ILE A 34 -19.57 -4.78 -8.02
N ILE A 35 -18.82 -5.82 -8.33
CA ILE A 35 -17.80 -5.79 -9.37
C ILE A 35 -17.87 -7.11 -10.14
N SER A 36 -17.78 -7.10 -11.47
CA SER A 36 -17.67 -8.33 -12.24
C SER A 36 -16.31 -9.00 -12.01
N LYS A 37 -16.25 -10.32 -12.13
CA LYS A 37 -14.99 -11.07 -12.00
C LYS A 37 -13.95 -10.61 -13.02
N SER A 38 -14.39 -10.31 -14.24
CA SER A 38 -13.54 -9.84 -15.32
C SER A 38 -12.96 -8.44 -15.02
N GLU A 39 -13.78 -7.52 -14.52
CA GLU A 39 -13.32 -6.19 -14.09
C GLU A 39 -12.38 -6.29 -12.90
N TYR A 40 -12.71 -7.11 -11.91
CA TYR A 40 -11.87 -7.31 -10.74
C TYR A 40 -10.50 -7.88 -11.15
N TYR A 41 -10.48 -8.94 -11.97
CA TYR A 41 -9.24 -9.50 -12.51
C TYR A 41 -8.41 -8.43 -13.25
N ASN A 42 -9.04 -7.63 -14.10
CA ASN A 42 -8.36 -6.54 -14.84
C ASN A 42 -7.68 -5.56 -13.90
N LYS A 43 -8.37 -5.11 -12.84
CA LYS A 43 -7.86 -4.16 -11.84
C LYS A 43 -6.72 -4.77 -11.00
N VAL A 44 -6.83 -6.02 -10.57
CA VAL A 44 -5.77 -6.73 -9.84
C VAL A 44 -4.54 -6.93 -10.73
N TYR A 45 -4.74 -7.33 -11.99
CA TYR A 45 -3.64 -7.47 -12.96
C TYR A 45 -2.93 -6.14 -13.19
N ALA A 46 -3.70 -5.07 -13.36
CA ALA A 46 -3.15 -3.73 -13.52
C ALA A 46 -2.43 -3.23 -12.26
N SER A 47 -2.87 -3.61 -11.07
CA SER A 47 -2.17 -3.28 -9.82
C SER A 47 -0.80 -3.95 -9.76
N TRP A 48 -0.72 -5.25 -10.00
CA TRP A 48 0.57 -5.97 -10.04
C TRP A 48 1.52 -5.38 -11.09
N LEU A 49 1.00 -5.10 -12.30
CA LEU A 49 1.79 -4.45 -13.35
C LEU A 49 2.23 -3.04 -12.94
N GLY A 50 1.35 -2.29 -12.30
CA GLY A 50 1.64 -0.93 -11.80
C GLY A 50 2.75 -0.93 -10.76
N GLN A 51 2.68 -1.81 -9.76
CA GLN A 51 3.74 -1.98 -8.76
C GLN A 51 5.08 -2.34 -9.43
N ILE A 52 5.09 -3.31 -10.33
CA ILE A 52 6.30 -3.73 -11.07
C ILE A 52 6.87 -2.55 -11.89
N ILE A 53 6.02 -1.79 -12.60
CA ILE A 53 6.44 -0.59 -13.33
C ILE A 53 7.09 0.40 -12.35
N GLY A 54 6.42 0.66 -11.25
CA GLY A 54 6.85 1.64 -10.25
C GLY A 54 8.17 1.26 -9.63
N ASN A 55 8.32 0.02 -9.16
CA ASN A 55 9.56 -0.46 -8.57
C ASN A 55 10.73 -0.38 -9.56
N ILE A 56 10.61 -0.99 -10.76
CA ILE A 56 11.71 -0.95 -11.77
C ILE A 56 12.09 0.49 -12.13
N TYR A 57 11.10 1.40 -12.21
CA TYR A 57 11.38 2.81 -12.51
C TYR A 57 12.00 3.54 -11.32
N GLY A 58 11.57 3.25 -10.10
CA GLY A 58 12.02 3.90 -8.86
C GLY A 58 13.41 3.47 -8.40
N LEU A 59 13.76 2.18 -8.55
CA LEU A 59 15.03 1.59 -8.08
C LEU A 59 16.29 2.43 -8.38
N PRO A 60 16.51 3.02 -9.58
CA PRO A 60 17.68 3.86 -9.83
C PRO A 60 17.66 5.18 -9.04
N HIS A 61 16.52 5.55 -8.49
CA HIS A 61 16.30 6.81 -7.77
C HIS A 61 16.29 6.62 -6.25
N GLU A 62 16.20 5.38 -5.79
CA GLU A 62 16.27 5.03 -4.37
C GLU A 62 17.53 5.60 -3.74
N CYS A 63 17.39 6.26 -2.59
CA CYS A 63 18.49 6.89 -1.83
C CYS A 63 19.27 8.00 -2.57
N GLN A 64 18.88 8.41 -3.79
CA GLN A 64 19.65 9.40 -4.56
C GLN A 64 19.31 10.86 -4.17
N TYR A 65 18.06 11.12 -3.81
CA TYR A 65 17.55 12.49 -3.61
C TYR A 65 17.12 12.71 -2.17
N VAL A 66 18.07 12.57 -1.21
CA VAL A 66 17.81 12.72 0.22
C VAL A 66 17.81 14.20 0.62
N ASP A 67 18.87 14.94 0.30
CA ASP A 67 19.02 16.34 0.67
C ASP A 67 18.19 17.27 -0.20
N GLU A 68 18.19 17.04 -1.51
CA GLU A 68 17.46 17.86 -2.49
C GLU A 68 16.65 16.96 -3.41
N PRO A 69 15.50 17.42 -3.96
CA PRO A 69 14.75 16.66 -4.93
C PRO A 69 15.53 16.49 -6.24
N ARG A 70 15.07 15.55 -7.08
CA ARG A 70 15.68 15.34 -8.40
C ARG A 70 15.80 16.66 -9.18
N PRO A 71 16.99 16.97 -9.75
CA PRO A 71 17.21 18.25 -10.43
C PRO A 71 16.41 18.40 -11.73
N GLU A 72 16.20 17.32 -12.50
CA GLU A 72 15.47 17.35 -13.77
C GLU A 72 13.97 17.56 -13.50
N ASN A 73 13.35 18.35 -14.35
CA ASN A 73 11.90 18.41 -14.46
C ASN A 73 11.47 17.33 -15.45
N PHE A 74 10.35 16.68 -15.18
CA PHE A 74 9.65 15.74 -16.06
C PHE A 74 10.35 15.47 -17.40
N GLY A 75 11.32 14.56 -17.38
CA GLY A 75 12.16 14.24 -18.54
C GLY A 75 11.51 13.20 -19.44
N LYS A 76 12.34 12.56 -20.27
CA LYS A 76 11.95 11.36 -20.99
C LYS A 76 11.78 10.22 -19.98
N MET A 77 10.52 9.98 -19.63
CA MET A 77 10.16 8.87 -18.75
C MET A 77 10.41 7.55 -19.48
N SER A 78 11.43 6.84 -19.04
CA SER A 78 11.79 5.49 -19.51
C SER A 78 12.58 4.77 -18.43
N TYR A 79 12.63 3.46 -18.50
CA TYR A 79 13.55 2.69 -17.67
C TYR A 79 15.00 3.03 -18.04
N GLU A 80 15.89 2.94 -17.07
CA GLU A 80 17.31 3.10 -17.28
C GLU A 80 17.93 1.88 -18.00
N LYS A 81 19.14 2.05 -18.50
CA LYS A 81 19.82 1.03 -19.29
C LYS A 81 20.02 -0.28 -18.53
N ASN A 82 20.34 -0.20 -17.24
CA ASN A 82 20.57 -1.39 -16.41
C ASN A 82 19.29 -2.18 -16.17
N GLN A 83 18.16 -1.50 -15.93
CA GLN A 83 16.85 -2.14 -15.79
C GLN A 83 16.41 -2.81 -17.09
N LEU A 84 16.57 -2.12 -18.22
CA LEU A 84 16.32 -2.70 -19.55
C LEU A 84 17.19 -3.92 -19.85
N GLN A 85 18.46 -3.88 -19.45
CA GLN A 85 19.37 -5.01 -19.62
C GLN A 85 18.90 -6.21 -18.77
N LEU A 86 18.58 -6.00 -17.50
CA LEU A 86 18.11 -7.06 -16.61
C LEU A 86 16.77 -7.64 -17.11
N MET A 87 15.81 -6.82 -17.53
CA MET A 87 14.56 -7.30 -18.14
C MET A 87 14.80 -8.19 -19.36
N LYS A 88 15.80 -7.88 -20.21
CA LYS A 88 16.20 -8.75 -21.32
C LYS A 88 16.77 -10.08 -20.86
N GLU A 89 17.64 -10.05 -19.85
CA GLU A 89 18.30 -11.24 -19.31
C GLU A 89 17.29 -12.20 -18.67
N VAL A 90 16.33 -11.67 -17.90
CA VAL A 90 15.27 -12.49 -17.29
C VAL A 90 14.13 -12.80 -18.25
N ASN A 91 14.11 -12.17 -19.43
CA ASN A 91 13.04 -12.25 -20.44
C ASN A 91 11.65 -11.95 -19.85
N GLY A 92 11.55 -10.90 -19.05
CA GLY A 92 10.33 -10.54 -18.33
C GLY A 92 10.56 -9.38 -17.38
N SER A 93 9.79 -9.33 -16.31
CA SER A 93 9.92 -8.37 -15.22
C SER A 93 10.63 -8.95 -14.00
N PHE A 94 10.95 -8.07 -13.09
CA PHE A 94 11.46 -8.34 -11.75
C PHE A 94 10.97 -7.24 -10.81
N SER A 95 11.16 -7.43 -9.53
CA SER A 95 11.03 -6.42 -8.48
C SER A 95 11.95 -6.84 -7.32
N ASP A 96 11.83 -6.19 -6.18
CA ASP A 96 12.50 -6.61 -4.97
C ASP A 96 11.49 -6.86 -3.83
N ASP A 97 11.72 -6.37 -2.61
CA ASP A 97 10.82 -6.62 -1.48
C ASP A 97 9.43 -6.03 -1.67
N ASP A 98 9.28 -4.95 -2.42
CA ASP A 98 7.98 -4.33 -2.73
C ASP A 98 6.94 -5.29 -3.35
N THR A 99 7.40 -6.28 -4.10
CA THR A 99 6.50 -7.27 -4.73
C THR A 99 6.73 -8.68 -4.20
N ASP A 100 7.99 -9.05 -3.93
CA ASP A 100 8.37 -10.41 -3.56
C ASP A 100 7.73 -10.85 -2.24
N ILE A 101 7.61 -9.95 -1.25
CA ILE A 101 7.03 -10.30 0.06
C ILE A 101 5.51 -10.39 -0.04
N GLU A 102 4.86 -9.54 -0.82
CA GLU A 102 3.44 -9.68 -1.10
C GLU A 102 3.13 -11.01 -1.79
N TYR A 103 3.93 -11.37 -2.77
CA TYR A 103 3.80 -12.67 -3.45
C TYR A 103 4.05 -13.84 -2.48
N MET A 104 5.01 -13.72 -1.57
CA MET A 104 5.19 -14.70 -0.49
C MET A 104 3.92 -14.82 0.37
N TYR A 105 3.29 -13.71 0.75
CA TYR A 105 2.03 -13.75 1.51
C TYR A 105 0.90 -14.42 0.73
N LEU A 106 0.79 -14.16 -0.56
CA LEU A 106 -0.18 -14.86 -1.43
C LEU A 106 0.02 -16.37 -1.42
N LEU A 107 1.28 -16.84 -1.50
CA LEU A 107 1.59 -18.27 -1.40
C LEU A 107 1.27 -18.84 -0.02
N GLN A 108 1.42 -18.06 1.06
CA GLN A 108 1.01 -18.51 2.40
C GLN A 108 -0.52 -18.61 2.51
N MET A 109 -1.28 -17.70 1.90
CA MET A 109 -2.75 -17.83 1.81
C MET A 109 -3.18 -19.07 1.03
N GLU A 110 -2.51 -19.39 -0.06
CA GLU A 110 -2.80 -20.64 -0.80
C GLU A 110 -2.52 -21.90 0.04
N LYS A 111 -1.41 -21.91 0.74
CA LYS A 111 -0.92 -23.06 1.50
C LYS A 111 -1.70 -23.29 2.80
N HIS A 112 -2.09 -22.24 3.49
CA HIS A 112 -2.63 -22.30 4.86
C HIS A 112 -4.06 -21.78 4.98
N GLY A 113 -4.66 -21.29 3.88
CA GLY A 113 -5.96 -20.63 3.87
C GLY A 113 -5.83 -19.12 4.03
N ILE A 114 -6.95 -18.43 3.84
CA ILE A 114 -7.02 -16.95 3.82
C ILE A 114 -6.58 -16.26 5.10
N GLU A 115 -6.43 -16.99 6.19
CA GLU A 115 -6.04 -16.53 7.52
C GLU A 115 -4.77 -17.26 8.00
N PRO A 116 -3.60 -17.07 7.33
CA PRO A 116 -2.36 -17.67 7.82
C PRO A 116 -2.03 -17.08 9.20
N SER A 117 -1.56 -17.91 10.11
CA SER A 117 -1.18 -17.47 11.46
C SER A 117 0.16 -16.73 11.46
N TYR A 118 0.43 -15.95 12.51
CA TYR A 118 1.75 -15.33 12.72
C TYR A 118 2.89 -16.35 12.74
N TYR A 119 2.64 -17.56 13.24
CA TYR A 119 3.65 -18.61 13.24
C TYR A 119 4.02 -19.03 11.82
N GLN A 120 3.02 -19.24 10.96
CA GLN A 120 3.22 -19.62 9.56
C GLN A 120 3.93 -18.51 8.77
N LEU A 121 3.54 -17.24 8.99
CA LEU A 121 4.24 -16.11 8.37
C LEU A 121 5.68 -15.99 8.89
N ALA A 122 5.92 -16.17 10.19
CA ALA A 122 7.28 -16.13 10.75
C ALA A 122 8.18 -17.24 10.17
N GLU A 123 7.64 -18.45 9.91
CA GLU A 123 8.36 -19.50 9.19
C GLU A 123 8.70 -19.09 7.75
N ALA A 124 7.73 -18.51 7.03
CA ALA A 124 7.93 -18.04 5.66
C ALA A 124 8.99 -16.91 5.60
N TRP A 125 8.92 -15.94 6.52
CA TRP A 125 9.91 -14.87 6.65
C TRP A 125 11.32 -15.41 6.89
N GLN A 126 11.50 -16.33 7.84
CA GLN A 126 12.79 -16.93 8.13
C GLN A 126 13.32 -17.80 6.97
N TYR A 127 12.43 -18.41 6.19
CA TYR A 127 12.80 -19.27 5.08
C TYR A 127 13.15 -18.49 3.82
N HIS A 128 12.31 -17.54 3.42
CA HIS A 128 12.45 -16.83 2.14
C HIS A 128 13.29 -15.54 2.24
N VAL A 129 13.22 -14.80 3.36
CA VAL A 129 13.86 -13.48 3.50
C VAL A 129 15.25 -13.63 4.13
N ARG A 130 16.25 -13.98 3.31
CA ARG A 130 17.62 -14.28 3.76
C ARG A 130 18.65 -13.25 3.32
N GLU A 131 18.44 -12.64 2.18
CA GLU A 131 19.33 -11.66 1.53
C GLU A 131 18.57 -10.37 1.29
N ARG A 132 19.28 -9.26 1.13
CA ARG A 132 18.70 -7.93 0.92
C ARG A 132 17.61 -7.62 1.95
N VAL A 133 17.99 -7.75 3.22
CA VAL A 133 17.08 -7.60 4.37
C VAL A 133 17.38 -6.27 5.05
N TRP A 134 16.41 -5.38 5.02
CA TRP A 134 16.51 -4.06 5.63
C TRP A 134 16.37 -4.10 7.16
N LEU A 135 16.51 -2.94 7.80
CA LEU A 135 16.79 -2.91 9.25
C LEU A 135 15.64 -3.43 10.11
N ALA A 136 14.38 -3.00 9.86
CA ALA A 136 13.24 -3.48 10.65
C ALA A 136 12.97 -4.97 10.38
N ASN A 137 13.06 -5.40 9.12
CA ASN A 137 12.95 -6.79 8.70
C ASN A 137 14.05 -7.67 9.35
N ARG A 138 15.29 -7.19 9.33
CA ARG A 138 16.43 -7.89 9.94
C ARG A 138 16.28 -8.08 11.44
N ALA A 139 15.83 -7.03 12.15
CA ALA A 139 15.56 -7.09 13.57
C ALA A 139 14.42 -8.08 13.89
N ALA A 140 13.33 -8.05 13.12
CA ALA A 140 12.21 -8.96 13.25
C ALA A 140 12.64 -10.42 13.03
N ILE A 141 13.37 -10.72 11.95
CA ILE A 141 13.90 -12.07 11.67
C ILE A 141 14.88 -12.51 12.76
N GLY A 142 15.73 -11.61 13.27
CA GLY A 142 16.60 -11.89 14.40
C GLY A 142 15.82 -12.32 15.65
N ALA A 143 14.72 -11.63 15.94
CA ALA A 143 13.81 -11.97 17.02
C ALA A 143 13.10 -13.33 16.79
N MET A 144 12.67 -13.62 15.55
CA MET A 144 12.09 -14.92 15.19
C MET A 144 13.08 -16.07 15.42
N LYS A 145 14.36 -15.89 15.04
CA LYS A 145 15.40 -16.92 15.23
C LYS A 145 15.67 -17.29 16.67
N ILE A 146 15.36 -16.41 17.62
CA ILE A 146 15.44 -16.69 19.07
C ILE A 146 14.09 -17.08 19.68
N GLY A 147 13.09 -17.41 18.85
CA GLY A 147 11.81 -17.98 19.27
C GLY A 147 10.70 -16.97 19.54
N LEU A 148 10.88 -15.68 19.24
CA LEU A 148 9.78 -14.72 19.30
C LEU A 148 8.90 -14.85 18.06
N THR A 149 7.60 -14.64 18.24
CA THR A 149 6.64 -14.59 17.13
C THR A 149 6.02 -13.20 17.01
N PRO A 150 5.60 -12.78 15.80
CA PRO A 150 4.78 -11.58 15.69
C PRO A 150 3.53 -11.65 16.62
N PRO A 151 3.06 -10.53 17.15
CA PRO A 151 3.51 -9.17 16.90
C PRO A 151 4.73 -8.73 17.74
N LEU A 152 5.31 -9.62 18.58
CA LEU A 152 6.44 -9.28 19.45
C LEU A 152 7.71 -8.92 18.67
N THR A 153 7.85 -9.41 17.44
CA THR A 153 9.01 -9.16 16.58
C THR A 153 9.04 -7.74 16.01
N GLY A 154 7.88 -7.11 15.83
CA GLY A 154 7.76 -5.71 15.41
C GLY A 154 7.64 -4.73 16.58
N ALA A 155 7.36 -5.23 17.81
CA ALA A 155 7.03 -4.39 18.94
C ALA A 155 8.09 -3.30 19.22
N LYS A 156 7.65 -2.07 19.46
CA LYS A 156 8.47 -0.86 19.66
C LYS A 156 9.59 -1.03 20.70
N ASN A 157 9.34 -1.81 21.74
CA ASN A 157 10.32 -2.09 22.79
C ASN A 157 11.28 -3.24 22.46
N ARG A 158 11.20 -3.84 21.28
CA ARG A 158 12.00 -4.99 20.84
C ARG A 158 12.65 -4.78 19.48
N ASN A 159 11.97 -4.12 18.56
CA ASN A 159 12.50 -3.79 17.26
C ASN A 159 12.93 -2.31 17.26
N PRO A 160 14.24 -1.99 17.26
CA PRO A 160 14.71 -0.61 17.29
C PRO A 160 14.37 0.18 16.02
N HIS A 161 13.89 -0.50 14.98
CA HIS A 161 13.53 0.07 13.69
C HIS A 161 12.02 0.07 13.42
N TRP A 162 11.19 -0.14 14.44
CA TRP A 162 9.73 -0.26 14.41
C TRP A 162 8.99 0.84 13.63
N PHE A 163 9.65 1.95 13.34
CA PHE A 163 9.12 3.15 12.69
C PHE A 163 9.54 3.28 11.22
N GLN A 164 10.25 2.30 10.66
CA GLN A 164 10.71 2.34 9.28
C GLN A 164 9.64 1.89 8.30
N ILE A 165 9.91 2.07 7.00
CA ILE A 165 8.94 1.92 5.92
C ILE A 165 8.49 0.48 5.67
N ASP A 166 9.25 -0.50 6.14
CA ASP A 166 9.14 -1.92 5.78
C ASP A 166 7.71 -2.48 5.61
N PRO A 167 6.70 -2.16 6.44
CA PRO A 167 5.37 -2.73 6.25
C PRO A 167 4.53 -2.05 5.17
N GLN A 168 4.83 -0.80 4.78
CA GLN A 168 3.96 -0.09 3.84
C GLN A 168 4.23 -0.46 2.37
N LEU A 169 5.30 -1.20 2.11
CA LEU A 169 5.71 -1.64 0.78
C LEU A 169 5.36 -3.13 0.49
N VAL A 170 4.78 -3.84 1.47
CA VAL A 170 4.58 -5.30 1.36
C VAL A 170 3.20 -5.76 1.80
N ASN A 171 2.25 -4.85 2.01
CA ASN A 171 0.94 -5.20 2.57
C ASN A 171 -0.25 -4.84 1.68
N GLU A 172 -0.04 -4.43 0.45
CA GLU A 172 -1.09 -4.11 -0.51
C GLU A 172 -1.92 -5.35 -0.87
N ILE A 173 -1.34 -6.53 -0.81
CA ILE A 173 -2.02 -7.81 -1.08
C ILE A 173 -3.27 -8.01 -0.23
N TRP A 174 -3.27 -7.55 1.04
CA TRP A 174 -4.43 -7.67 1.92
C TRP A 174 -5.62 -6.82 1.45
N ALA A 175 -5.34 -5.67 0.85
CA ALA A 175 -6.36 -4.82 0.22
C ALA A 175 -6.73 -5.32 -1.20
N LEU A 176 -5.76 -5.83 -1.96
CA LEU A 176 -6.01 -6.45 -3.27
C LEU A 176 -6.97 -7.64 -3.17
N THR A 177 -6.90 -8.40 -2.08
CA THR A 177 -7.77 -9.56 -1.84
C THR A 177 -9.09 -9.22 -1.14
N SER A 178 -9.34 -7.94 -0.84
CA SER A 178 -10.55 -7.49 -0.13
C SER A 178 -11.16 -6.22 -0.73
N PRO A 179 -11.62 -6.27 -2.03
CA PRO A 179 -12.14 -5.10 -2.73
C PRO A 179 -13.39 -4.53 -2.04
N GLY A 180 -13.35 -3.25 -1.66
CA GLY A 180 -14.43 -2.56 -0.96
C GLY A 180 -14.67 -2.99 0.49
N MET A 181 -13.93 -3.98 0.99
CA MET A 181 -13.99 -4.45 2.38
C MET A 181 -12.95 -3.69 3.23
N ILE A 182 -13.12 -2.38 3.33
CA ILE A 182 -12.08 -1.45 3.81
C ILE A 182 -11.62 -1.79 5.23
N ASP A 183 -12.57 -2.05 6.15
CA ASP A 183 -12.24 -2.40 7.55
C ASP A 183 -11.40 -3.68 7.61
N TYR A 184 -11.80 -4.72 6.87
CA TYR A 184 -11.04 -5.97 6.79
C TYR A 184 -9.63 -5.74 6.22
N ALA A 185 -9.50 -4.98 5.13
CA ALA A 185 -8.20 -4.64 4.54
C ALA A 185 -7.29 -3.93 5.55
N CYS A 186 -7.83 -2.95 6.28
CA CYS A 186 -7.11 -2.20 7.31
C CYS A 186 -6.67 -3.09 8.48
N GLU A 187 -7.57 -3.95 9.00
CA GLU A 187 -7.27 -4.87 10.09
C GLU A 187 -6.17 -5.87 9.70
N LYS A 188 -6.26 -6.44 8.48
CA LYS A 188 -5.24 -7.38 7.98
C LYS A 188 -3.91 -6.72 7.72
N SER A 189 -3.89 -5.55 7.11
CA SER A 189 -2.66 -4.79 6.88
C SER A 189 -2.02 -4.37 8.20
N ALA A 190 -2.79 -3.90 9.19
CA ALA A 190 -2.30 -3.60 10.53
C ALA A 190 -1.74 -4.84 11.24
N TRP A 191 -2.41 -5.98 11.10
CA TRP A 191 -1.96 -7.24 11.65
C TRP A 191 -0.63 -7.68 11.03
N ALA A 192 -0.52 -7.67 9.70
CA ALA A 192 0.71 -8.05 9.01
C ALA A 192 1.85 -7.05 9.25
N ALA A 193 1.56 -5.75 9.30
CA ALA A 193 2.55 -4.71 9.59
C ALA A 193 3.26 -4.91 10.94
N LYS A 194 2.57 -5.52 11.93
CA LYS A 194 3.15 -5.84 13.24
C LYS A 194 4.19 -6.98 13.22
N ILE A 195 4.47 -7.57 12.07
CA ILE A 195 5.61 -8.47 11.92
C ILE A 195 6.92 -7.71 12.14
N THR A 196 7.00 -6.49 11.62
CA THR A 196 8.23 -5.69 11.59
C THR A 196 8.13 -4.37 12.34
N ASN A 197 6.93 -3.80 12.47
CA ASN A 197 6.69 -2.44 12.96
C ASN A 197 5.63 -2.38 14.06
N ASP A 198 5.51 -1.21 14.69
CA ASP A 198 4.56 -0.97 15.78
C ASP A 198 4.18 0.52 15.84
N ASP A 199 3.26 0.86 16.76
CA ASP A 199 2.85 2.24 17.02
C ASP A 199 2.49 2.99 15.72
N TRP A 200 2.89 4.25 15.56
CA TRP A 200 2.63 5.02 14.35
C TRP A 200 3.37 4.49 13.09
N GLY A 201 4.40 3.65 13.26
CA GLY A 201 5.11 3.04 12.14
C GLY A 201 4.24 2.14 11.25
N ILE A 202 3.03 1.76 11.70
CA ILE A 202 2.06 0.99 10.90
C ILE A 202 0.93 1.85 10.32
N GLU A 203 0.77 3.11 10.74
CA GLU A 203 -0.35 3.96 10.30
C GLU A 203 -0.35 4.20 8.79
N PRO A 204 0.80 4.45 8.10
CA PRO A 204 0.80 4.60 6.65
C PRO A 204 0.30 3.35 5.91
N THR A 205 0.67 2.16 6.39
CA THR A 205 0.21 0.88 5.83
C THR A 205 -1.31 0.75 5.90
N ILE A 206 -1.91 1.10 7.05
CA ILE A 206 -3.37 1.07 7.24
C ILE A 206 -4.05 2.08 6.33
N HIS A 207 -3.53 3.30 6.24
CA HIS A 207 -4.02 4.34 5.36
C HIS A 207 -4.03 3.89 3.89
N TYR A 208 -2.93 3.29 3.44
CA TYR A 208 -2.83 2.77 2.08
C TYR A 208 -3.76 1.59 1.83
N ALA A 209 -3.93 0.69 2.79
CA ALA A 209 -4.87 -0.42 2.67
C ALA A 209 -6.32 0.08 2.47
N ALA A 210 -6.74 1.12 3.20
CA ALA A 210 -8.04 1.76 3.00
C ALA A 210 -8.18 2.35 1.59
N MET A 211 -7.14 3.03 1.09
CA MET A 211 -7.12 3.58 -0.26
C MET A 211 -7.21 2.49 -1.33
N TYR A 212 -6.39 1.44 -1.23
CA TYR A 212 -6.35 0.34 -2.19
C TYR A 212 -7.67 -0.43 -2.27
N SER A 213 -8.23 -0.81 -1.10
CA SER A 213 -9.52 -1.50 -1.06
C SER A 213 -10.66 -0.65 -1.64
N SER A 214 -10.63 0.67 -1.39
CA SER A 214 -11.63 1.61 -1.92
C SER A 214 -11.47 1.90 -3.41
N ALA A 215 -10.24 1.82 -3.95
CA ALA A 215 -9.93 2.19 -5.34
C ALA A 215 -10.60 1.27 -6.38
N PHE A 216 -11.06 0.11 -5.99
CA PHE A 216 -11.89 -0.71 -6.86
C PHE A 216 -13.21 -0.03 -7.25
N PHE A 217 -13.70 0.92 -6.44
CA PHE A 217 -15.00 1.57 -6.57
C PHE A 217 -14.95 3.12 -6.54
N GLU A 218 -13.84 3.70 -6.11
CA GLU A 218 -13.63 5.16 -6.08
C GLU A 218 -12.40 5.50 -6.94
N LYS A 219 -12.50 6.59 -7.72
CA LYS A 219 -11.43 7.06 -8.61
C LYS A 219 -10.86 8.42 -8.22
N ASP A 220 -11.57 9.16 -7.37
CA ASP A 220 -11.13 10.47 -6.91
C ASP A 220 -10.02 10.34 -5.87
N ILE A 221 -8.82 10.77 -6.25
CA ILE A 221 -7.61 10.69 -5.40
C ILE A 221 -7.82 11.38 -4.04
N LYS A 222 -8.46 12.54 -4.01
CA LYS A 222 -8.68 13.29 -2.77
C LYS A 222 -9.66 12.57 -1.84
N LYS A 223 -10.67 11.92 -2.42
CA LYS A 223 -11.58 11.06 -1.65
C LYS A 223 -10.88 9.81 -1.13
N LEU A 224 -10.05 9.15 -1.93
CA LEU A 224 -9.25 8.01 -1.48
C LEU A 224 -8.35 8.39 -0.31
N ILE A 225 -7.63 9.52 -0.38
CA ILE A 225 -6.82 10.05 0.73
C ILE A 225 -7.70 10.31 1.97
N SER A 226 -8.89 10.88 1.80
CA SER A 226 -9.84 11.10 2.91
C SER A 226 -10.31 9.79 3.53
N ILE A 227 -10.63 8.78 2.72
CA ILE A 227 -11.01 7.44 3.22
C ILE A 227 -9.85 6.84 4.03
N GLY A 228 -8.61 6.98 3.57
CA GLY A 228 -7.44 6.57 4.34
C GLY A 228 -7.36 7.23 5.72
N LEU A 229 -7.64 8.54 5.80
CA LEU A 229 -7.67 9.28 7.07
C LEU A 229 -8.75 8.77 8.04
N ASP A 230 -9.90 8.34 7.52
CA ASP A 230 -11.01 7.84 8.35
C ASP A 230 -10.69 6.49 9.03
N HIS A 231 -9.62 5.79 8.60
CA HIS A 231 -9.25 4.45 9.09
C HIS A 231 -7.96 4.41 9.91
N ILE A 232 -7.33 5.55 10.16
CA ILE A 232 -6.19 5.68 11.08
C ILE A 232 -6.59 6.53 12.30
N PRO A 233 -5.83 6.46 13.42
CA PRO A 233 -6.18 7.21 14.63
C PRO A 233 -6.27 8.71 14.36
N GLU A 234 -7.42 9.32 14.67
CA GLU A 234 -7.59 10.76 14.60
C GLU A 234 -6.54 11.43 15.51
N ASN A 235 -5.85 12.44 14.99
CA ASN A 235 -4.70 13.08 15.63
C ASN A 235 -3.48 12.16 15.86
N GLY A 236 -3.44 10.96 15.26
CA GLY A 236 -2.24 10.13 15.17
C GLY A 236 -1.11 10.83 14.39
N VAL A 237 0.07 10.23 14.41
CA VAL A 237 1.25 10.83 13.75
C VAL A 237 1.02 10.94 12.25
N PHE A 238 0.63 9.87 11.59
CA PHE A 238 0.43 9.90 10.14
C PHE A 238 -0.83 10.66 9.73
N TYR A 239 -1.89 10.64 10.57
CA TYR A 239 -3.07 11.49 10.34
C TYR A 239 -2.68 12.97 10.22
N ASN A 240 -1.91 13.48 11.19
CA ASN A 240 -1.45 14.86 11.19
C ASN A 240 -0.50 15.14 10.01
N THR A 241 0.32 14.17 9.65
CA THR A 241 1.21 14.26 8.49
C THR A 241 0.44 14.39 7.18
N VAL A 242 -0.57 13.55 6.93
CA VAL A 242 -1.41 13.66 5.72
C VAL A 242 -2.13 15.00 5.66
N LYS A 243 -2.67 15.49 6.79
CA LYS A 243 -3.27 16.83 6.86
C LYS A 243 -2.28 17.92 6.48
N GLU A 244 -1.05 17.82 6.97
CA GLU A 244 0.00 18.79 6.65
C GLU A 244 0.47 18.68 5.19
N VAL A 245 0.57 17.49 4.62
CA VAL A 245 0.85 17.30 3.18
C VAL A 245 -0.21 17.98 2.32
N ILE A 246 -1.49 17.86 2.70
CA ILE A 246 -2.59 18.57 2.02
C ILE A 246 -2.42 20.09 2.14
N ASN A 247 -2.00 20.61 3.31
CA ASN A 247 -1.72 22.03 3.50
C ASN A 247 -0.55 22.52 2.62
N ILE A 248 0.53 21.72 2.56
CA ILE A 248 1.69 22.01 1.70
C ILE A 248 1.27 22.05 0.23
N TYR A 249 0.50 21.04 -0.23
CA TYR A 249 -0.02 21.02 -1.59
C TYR A 249 -0.91 22.24 -1.88
N ASN A 250 -1.81 22.60 -0.98
CA ASN A 250 -2.68 23.78 -1.16
C ASN A 250 -1.90 25.10 -1.17
N LYS A 251 -0.76 25.16 -0.49
CA LYS A 251 0.15 26.31 -0.53
C LYS A 251 0.93 26.42 -1.84
N TYR A 252 1.23 25.28 -2.47
CA TYR A 252 1.96 25.17 -3.72
C TYR A 252 1.20 24.32 -4.75
N PRO A 253 0.02 24.73 -5.21
CA PRO A 253 -0.86 23.86 -5.99
C PRO A 253 -0.37 23.61 -7.43
N GLU A 254 0.50 24.48 -7.95
CA GLU A 254 1.01 24.35 -9.32
C GLU A 254 2.06 23.25 -9.41
N ILE A 255 1.94 22.38 -10.39
CA ILE A 255 2.88 21.27 -10.58
C ILE A 255 4.35 21.72 -10.65
N ARG A 256 4.63 22.88 -11.21
CA ARG A 256 6.00 23.47 -11.25
C ARG A 256 6.58 23.75 -9.88
N ASP A 257 5.75 23.83 -8.85
CA ASP A 257 6.17 24.17 -7.48
C ASP A 257 6.40 22.92 -6.61
N TRP A 258 6.27 21.70 -7.17
CA TRP A 258 6.44 20.46 -6.44
C TRP A 258 7.77 20.38 -5.65
N LYS A 259 8.85 20.97 -6.17
CA LYS A 259 10.15 21.04 -5.47
C LYS A 259 10.10 21.90 -4.22
N LYS A 260 9.32 23.00 -4.23
CA LYS A 260 9.09 23.81 -3.05
C LYS A 260 8.28 23.04 -2.00
N ALA A 261 7.25 22.33 -2.43
CA ALA A 261 6.47 21.46 -1.56
C ALA A 261 7.34 20.35 -0.97
N ARG A 262 8.17 19.68 -1.79
CA ARG A 262 9.12 18.67 -1.33
C ARG A 262 10.10 19.23 -0.30
N LYS A 263 10.62 20.42 -0.50
CA LYS A 263 11.52 21.06 0.47
C LYS A 263 10.83 21.25 1.81
N GLU A 264 9.63 21.82 1.82
CA GLU A 264 8.87 22.04 3.06
C GLU A 264 8.51 20.72 3.75
N LEU A 265 8.16 19.69 2.98
CA LEU A 265 7.93 18.35 3.47
C LEU A 265 9.19 17.78 4.14
N SER A 266 10.35 17.89 3.48
CA SER A 266 11.64 17.46 4.03
C SER A 266 12.01 18.22 5.28
N ASP A 267 11.85 19.52 5.30
CA ASP A 267 12.13 20.35 6.48
C ASP A 267 11.31 19.87 7.69
N LYS A 268 10.05 19.45 7.49
CA LYS A 268 9.17 19.02 8.58
C LYS A 268 9.40 17.56 9.01
N PHE A 269 9.48 16.63 8.06
CA PHE A 269 9.41 15.20 8.33
C PHE A 269 10.76 14.46 8.19
N TYR A 270 11.83 15.17 7.81
CA TYR A 270 13.17 14.64 7.77
C TYR A 270 14.17 15.48 8.56
N ILE A 271 14.32 16.76 8.21
CA ILE A 271 15.36 17.63 8.84
C ILE A 271 15.06 17.83 10.33
N ASN A 272 13.80 18.13 10.66
CA ASN A 272 13.35 18.37 12.04
C ASN A 272 12.80 17.13 12.74
N GLU A 273 12.91 15.94 12.11
CA GLU A 273 12.53 14.68 12.75
C GLU A 273 13.40 14.41 13.99
N PRO A 274 12.83 13.92 15.10
CA PRO A 274 13.59 13.54 16.28
C PRO A 274 14.72 12.54 15.94
N GLU A 275 15.89 12.73 16.52
CA GLU A 275 17.12 11.98 16.19
C GLU A 275 16.93 10.46 16.27
N MET A 276 16.07 9.99 17.17
CA MET A 276 15.78 8.56 17.36
C MET A 276 15.08 7.94 16.14
N THR A 277 14.24 8.70 15.44
CA THR A 277 13.42 8.25 14.31
C THR A 277 13.85 8.88 12.98
N LYS A 278 14.92 9.69 13.01
CA LYS A 278 15.45 10.38 11.83
C LYS A 278 16.19 9.43 10.92
N THR A 279 15.55 9.07 9.84
CA THR A 279 16.13 8.28 8.75
C THR A 279 15.38 8.54 7.46
N MET A 280 16.04 8.35 6.33
CA MET A 280 15.38 8.44 5.02
C MET A 280 14.37 7.30 4.78
N TRP A 281 14.43 6.23 5.54
CA TRP A 281 13.47 5.11 5.53
C TRP A 281 12.36 5.25 6.59
N ASN A 282 12.13 6.44 7.12
CA ASN A 282 11.04 6.69 8.06
C ASN A 282 9.68 6.50 7.37
N ALA A 283 8.79 5.69 7.97
CA ALA A 283 7.47 5.36 7.42
C ALA A 283 6.60 6.60 7.22
N ASN A 284 6.62 7.52 8.19
CA ASN A 284 5.85 8.76 8.13
C ASN A 284 6.30 9.68 6.99
N LEU A 285 7.63 9.82 6.80
CA LEU A 285 8.22 10.60 5.72
C LEU A 285 7.86 10.04 4.34
N ASN A 286 8.08 8.74 4.15
CA ASN A 286 7.84 8.10 2.85
C ASN A 286 6.36 8.01 2.53
N GLY A 287 5.53 7.77 3.54
CA GLY A 287 4.08 7.88 3.41
C GLY A 287 3.63 9.28 2.96
N ALA A 288 4.22 10.33 3.53
CA ALA A 288 3.99 11.71 3.11
C ALA A 288 4.37 11.96 1.65
N CYS A 289 5.49 11.40 1.20
CA CYS A 289 5.95 11.49 -0.19
C CYS A 289 4.95 10.84 -1.16
N GLY A 290 4.47 9.63 -0.85
CA GLY A 290 3.45 8.96 -1.68
C GLY A 290 2.17 9.78 -1.82
N ILE A 291 1.65 10.34 -0.71
CA ILE A 291 0.47 11.21 -0.74
C ILE A 291 0.72 12.49 -1.56
N LEU A 292 1.88 13.12 -1.40
CA LEU A 292 2.23 14.32 -2.17
C LEU A 292 2.33 14.00 -3.67
N ALA A 293 2.89 12.85 -4.04
CA ALA A 293 2.98 12.41 -5.43
C ALA A 293 1.59 12.20 -6.06
N LEU A 294 0.66 11.58 -5.34
CA LEU A 294 -0.73 11.42 -5.79
C LEU A 294 -1.44 12.76 -5.99
N LEU A 295 -1.25 13.71 -5.07
CA LEU A 295 -1.87 15.03 -5.16
C LEU A 295 -1.39 15.80 -6.40
N TYR A 296 -0.09 15.79 -6.69
CA TYR A 296 0.46 16.44 -7.89
C TYR A 296 0.21 15.65 -9.17
N GLY A 297 0.10 14.34 -9.07
CA GLY A 297 -0.24 13.46 -10.19
C GLY A 297 -1.67 13.64 -10.67
N GLU A 298 -2.61 13.99 -9.78
CA GLU A 298 -4.04 14.20 -10.07
C GLU A 298 -4.68 13.03 -10.87
N GLY A 299 -4.20 11.81 -10.60
CA GLY A 299 -4.63 10.60 -11.29
C GLY A 299 -3.87 10.30 -12.60
N ASP A 300 -2.99 11.16 -13.07
CA ASP A 300 -2.11 10.86 -14.20
C ASP A 300 -0.99 9.92 -13.75
N PHE A 301 -0.93 8.73 -14.35
CA PHE A 301 0.04 7.70 -14.00
C PHE A 301 1.49 8.18 -14.15
N ILE A 302 1.80 8.83 -15.27
CA ILE A 302 3.17 9.26 -15.59
C ILE A 302 3.61 10.39 -14.66
N LYS A 303 2.74 11.36 -14.40
CA LYS A 303 3.06 12.44 -13.46
C LYS A 303 3.27 11.92 -12.05
N THR A 304 2.39 11.04 -11.57
CA THR A 304 2.52 10.42 -10.25
C THR A 304 3.84 9.68 -10.12
N LEU A 305 4.15 8.82 -11.09
CA LEU A 305 5.39 8.03 -11.15
C LEU A 305 6.63 8.94 -11.11
N ASP A 306 6.65 9.99 -11.92
CA ASP A 306 7.80 10.90 -12.02
C ASP A 306 8.00 11.75 -10.76
N ILE A 307 6.90 12.27 -10.19
CA ILE A 307 6.95 13.00 -8.91
C ILE A 307 7.41 12.06 -7.80
N ALA A 308 6.82 10.87 -7.65
CA ALA A 308 7.19 9.91 -6.61
C ALA A 308 8.69 9.61 -6.63
N ALA A 309 9.24 9.28 -7.81
CA ALA A 309 10.68 9.07 -7.96
C ALA A 309 11.50 10.33 -7.67
N GLY A 310 11.00 11.50 -8.09
CA GLY A 310 11.69 12.79 -7.94
C GLY A 310 11.71 13.32 -6.50
N LEU A 311 10.77 12.91 -5.66
CA LEU A 311 10.72 13.25 -4.24
C LEU A 311 11.90 12.64 -3.48
N GLY A 312 12.45 11.52 -3.94
CA GLY A 312 13.61 10.87 -3.34
C GLY A 312 13.28 10.02 -2.11
N PHE A 313 14.24 9.85 -1.23
CA PHE A 313 14.18 8.92 -0.10
C PHE A 313 14.03 7.48 -0.56
N ASP A 314 13.00 6.76 -0.18
CA ASP A 314 12.67 5.42 -0.65
C ASP A 314 11.79 5.51 -1.91
N ALA A 315 12.43 5.82 -3.03
CA ALA A 315 11.74 6.24 -4.24
C ALA A 315 11.05 5.08 -4.98
N ASP A 316 11.59 3.89 -4.94
CA ASP A 316 11.04 2.68 -5.58
C ASP A 316 9.77 2.21 -4.87
N ASN A 317 9.73 2.25 -3.55
CA ASN A 317 8.51 1.99 -2.80
C ASN A 317 7.39 2.97 -3.17
N GLN A 318 7.67 4.28 -3.10
CA GLN A 318 6.66 5.30 -3.40
C GLN A 318 6.10 5.14 -4.81
N THR A 319 6.98 4.87 -5.78
CA THR A 319 6.57 4.64 -7.17
C THR A 319 5.79 3.33 -7.32
N ALA A 320 6.20 2.24 -6.67
CA ALA A 320 5.50 0.94 -6.71
C ALA A 320 4.08 1.06 -6.14
N THR A 321 3.97 1.49 -4.89
CA THR A 321 2.68 1.59 -4.20
C THR A 321 1.72 2.54 -4.92
N MET A 322 2.16 3.75 -5.33
CA MET A 322 1.26 4.70 -5.99
C MET A 322 0.86 4.25 -7.39
N SER A 323 1.76 3.59 -8.13
CA SER A 323 1.44 3.05 -9.46
C SER A 323 0.53 1.81 -9.37
N GLY A 324 0.67 0.99 -8.36
CA GLY A 324 -0.26 -0.10 -8.06
C GLY A 324 -1.67 0.39 -7.77
N LEU A 325 -1.81 1.45 -6.96
CA LEU A 325 -3.10 2.10 -6.69
C LEU A 325 -3.75 2.63 -7.98
N LEU A 326 -2.99 3.32 -8.83
CA LEU A 326 -3.50 3.82 -10.11
C LEU A 326 -3.88 2.68 -11.06
N GLY A 327 -3.19 1.54 -10.99
CA GLY A 327 -3.57 0.31 -11.69
C GLY A 327 -4.97 -0.18 -11.30
N ILE A 328 -5.32 -0.18 -10.01
CA ILE A 328 -6.68 -0.51 -9.55
C ILE A 328 -7.70 0.49 -10.10
N ILE A 329 -7.38 1.78 -10.05
CA ILE A 329 -8.32 2.85 -10.46
C ILE A 329 -8.69 2.73 -11.94
N TYR A 330 -7.71 2.49 -12.81
CA TYR A 330 -7.88 2.60 -14.25
C TYR A 330 -7.88 1.28 -15.03
N GLY A 331 -7.44 0.19 -14.39
CA GLY A 331 -7.23 -1.09 -15.07
C GLY A 331 -6.04 -1.05 -16.04
N ILE A 332 -5.88 -2.12 -16.83
CA ILE A 332 -4.75 -2.28 -17.76
C ILE A 332 -4.66 -1.17 -18.80
N ASP A 333 -5.80 -0.67 -19.28
CA ASP A 333 -5.88 0.38 -20.31
C ASP A 333 -5.36 1.74 -19.79
N GLY A 334 -5.29 1.93 -18.48
CA GLY A 334 -4.71 3.12 -17.85
C GLY A 334 -3.20 3.06 -17.67
N LEU A 335 -2.57 1.94 -17.90
CA LEU A 335 -1.11 1.79 -17.76
C LEU A 335 -0.40 2.19 -19.06
N PRO A 336 0.70 2.96 -18.97
CA PRO A 336 1.41 3.42 -20.16
C PRO A 336 2.11 2.28 -20.91
N GLU A 337 1.73 2.04 -22.17
CA GLU A 337 2.23 0.97 -23.02
C GLU A 337 3.77 0.93 -23.09
N LYS A 338 4.42 2.09 -23.10
CA LYS A 338 5.90 2.20 -23.16
C LYS A 338 6.63 1.54 -21.97
N PHE A 339 5.98 1.40 -20.83
CA PHE A 339 6.52 0.71 -19.66
C PHE A 339 6.20 -0.78 -19.68
N LEU A 340 5.03 -1.15 -20.20
CA LEU A 340 4.61 -2.56 -20.35
C LEU A 340 5.41 -3.29 -21.44
N PHE A 341 5.76 -2.56 -22.51
CA PHE A 341 6.48 -3.05 -23.70
C PHE A 341 7.69 -2.16 -23.97
N PRO A 342 8.74 -2.20 -23.13
CA PRO A 342 9.83 -1.23 -23.21
C PRO A 342 10.78 -1.44 -24.40
N PHE A 343 10.64 -2.52 -25.16
CA PHE A 343 11.51 -2.85 -26.29
C PHE A 343 10.84 -2.52 -27.64
N LYS A 344 11.56 -1.80 -28.51
CA LYS A 344 11.05 -1.34 -29.81
C LYS A 344 10.82 -2.46 -30.83
N ASP A 345 11.46 -3.58 -30.68
CA ASP A 345 11.45 -4.73 -31.61
C ASP A 345 10.27 -5.69 -31.39
N LYS A 346 9.25 -5.26 -30.60
CA LYS A 346 8.10 -6.11 -30.24
C LYS A 346 8.52 -7.47 -29.70
N MET A 347 9.57 -7.48 -28.88
CA MET A 347 10.14 -8.67 -28.28
C MET A 347 9.11 -9.48 -27.48
N TRP A 348 8.05 -8.81 -26.97
CA TRP A 348 7.02 -9.38 -26.13
C TRP A 348 5.61 -9.12 -26.72
N ASP A 349 4.76 -10.15 -26.67
CA ASP A 349 3.36 -10.07 -27.09
C ASP A 349 2.41 -9.72 -25.93
N LYS A 350 2.92 -9.79 -24.67
CA LYS A 350 2.20 -9.48 -23.45
C LYS A 350 3.01 -8.54 -22.58
N PRO A 351 2.35 -7.74 -21.70
CA PRO A 351 3.06 -6.93 -20.71
C PRO A 351 4.13 -7.73 -19.97
N PHE A 352 5.37 -7.23 -19.98
CA PHE A 352 6.54 -7.90 -19.38
C PHE A 352 6.68 -9.38 -19.77
N ASN A 353 6.29 -9.75 -20.98
CA ASN A 353 6.25 -11.16 -21.42
C ASN A 353 5.41 -12.08 -20.52
N ASP A 354 4.49 -11.51 -19.75
CA ASP A 354 3.69 -12.21 -18.72
C ASP A 354 4.58 -12.99 -17.73
N PHE A 355 5.78 -12.49 -17.40
CA PHE A 355 6.73 -13.23 -16.57
C PHE A 355 7.33 -12.32 -15.49
N TYR A 356 7.29 -12.82 -14.26
CA TYR A 356 7.89 -12.24 -13.07
C TYR A 356 8.99 -13.15 -12.55
N LYS A 357 10.20 -12.61 -12.53
CA LYS A 357 11.40 -13.27 -11.99
C LYS A 357 11.59 -12.86 -10.54
N ASN A 358 11.59 -13.81 -9.63
CA ASN A 358 12.10 -13.58 -8.29
C ASN A 358 13.62 -13.38 -8.33
N VAL A 359 14.08 -12.22 -7.90
CA VAL A 359 15.52 -11.89 -7.86
C VAL A 359 16.02 -11.60 -6.45
N SER A 360 15.15 -11.54 -5.45
CA SER A 360 15.52 -11.06 -4.13
C SER A 360 15.22 -12.02 -2.97
N ARG A 361 14.37 -13.04 -3.15
CA ARG A 361 13.97 -13.96 -2.06
C ARG A 361 14.46 -15.38 -2.33
N TYR A 362 14.91 -16.04 -1.27
CA TYR A 362 15.38 -17.41 -1.33
C TYR A 362 14.22 -18.37 -1.63
N ASP A 363 14.41 -19.23 -2.65
CA ASP A 363 13.47 -20.30 -3.01
C ASP A 363 11.99 -19.87 -3.20
N LEU A 364 11.78 -18.60 -3.54
CA LEU A 364 10.47 -18.12 -3.97
C LEU A 364 10.37 -18.38 -5.49
N PRO A 365 9.33 -19.08 -5.97
CA PRO A 365 9.27 -19.48 -7.39
C PRO A 365 9.02 -18.29 -8.31
N ASP A 366 9.58 -18.33 -9.52
CA ASP A 366 9.15 -17.48 -10.61
C ASP A 366 7.71 -17.75 -10.99
N ILE A 367 6.98 -16.76 -11.53
CA ILE A 367 5.57 -16.91 -11.84
C ILE A 367 5.16 -16.09 -13.06
N LYS A 368 4.10 -16.49 -13.76
CA LYS A 368 3.40 -15.62 -14.70
C LYS A 368 2.61 -14.57 -13.94
N ILE A 369 2.67 -13.31 -14.39
CA ILE A 369 1.91 -12.22 -13.74
C ILE A 369 0.41 -12.51 -13.81
N SER A 370 -0.06 -13.06 -14.93
CA SER A 370 -1.45 -13.50 -15.09
C SER A 370 -1.85 -14.63 -14.10
N GLU A 371 -0.93 -15.52 -13.76
CA GLU A 371 -1.19 -16.58 -12.76
C GLU A 371 -1.18 -16.01 -11.34
N MET A 372 -0.25 -15.11 -11.01
CA MET A 372 -0.23 -14.38 -9.73
C MET A 372 -1.54 -13.62 -9.52
N THR A 373 -2.04 -12.95 -10.57
CA THR A 373 -3.34 -12.28 -10.57
C THR A 373 -4.49 -13.26 -10.32
N LYS A 374 -4.51 -14.39 -11.03
CA LYS A 374 -5.54 -15.40 -10.85
C LYS A 374 -5.57 -15.93 -9.41
N LYS A 375 -4.42 -16.23 -8.83
CA LYS A 375 -4.28 -16.64 -7.43
C LYS A 375 -4.81 -15.59 -6.46
N THR A 376 -4.50 -14.32 -6.71
CA THR A 376 -5.03 -13.20 -5.90
C THR A 376 -6.55 -13.15 -5.94
N VAL A 377 -7.15 -13.28 -7.13
CA VAL A 377 -8.62 -13.32 -7.31
C VAL A 377 -9.23 -14.52 -6.59
N GLU A 378 -8.62 -15.70 -6.69
CA GLU A 378 -9.10 -16.92 -6.02
C GLU A 378 -9.07 -16.81 -4.49
N GLN A 379 -8.06 -16.13 -3.91
CA GLN A 379 -8.05 -15.88 -2.47
C GLN A 379 -9.10 -14.83 -2.09
N ALA A 380 -9.28 -13.79 -2.90
CA ALA A 380 -10.31 -12.79 -2.68
C ALA A 380 -11.72 -13.36 -2.68
N GLU A 381 -12.05 -14.27 -3.61
CA GLU A 381 -13.35 -14.95 -3.63
C GLU A 381 -13.63 -15.68 -2.30
N LYS A 382 -12.62 -16.36 -1.75
CA LYS A 382 -12.74 -17.04 -0.45
C LYS A 382 -12.92 -16.02 0.71
N ILE A 383 -12.18 -14.90 0.67
CA ILE A 383 -12.30 -13.84 1.67
C ILE A 383 -13.68 -13.18 1.61
N ILE A 384 -14.18 -12.86 0.42
CA ILE A 384 -15.51 -12.28 0.23
C ILE A 384 -16.59 -13.19 0.81
N ILE A 385 -16.55 -14.49 0.46
CA ILE A 385 -17.52 -15.49 0.95
C ILE A 385 -17.44 -15.60 2.49
N SER A 386 -16.23 -15.69 3.05
CA SER A 386 -16.04 -15.83 4.51
C SER A 386 -16.52 -14.62 5.30
N ASN A 387 -16.62 -13.45 4.67
CA ASN A 387 -17.12 -12.22 5.25
C ASN A 387 -18.58 -11.88 4.86
N GLY A 388 -19.33 -12.87 4.36
CA GLY A 388 -20.75 -12.75 4.06
C GLY A 388 -21.08 -12.09 2.72
N GLY A 389 -20.09 -11.90 1.85
CA GLY A 389 -20.32 -11.54 0.46
C GLY A 389 -20.73 -12.73 -0.39
N GLU A 390 -21.16 -12.47 -1.60
CA GLU A 390 -21.67 -13.48 -2.53
C GLU A 390 -20.93 -13.41 -3.87
N ILE A 391 -20.70 -14.57 -4.46
CA ILE A 391 -20.15 -14.70 -5.81
C ILE A 391 -21.28 -15.15 -6.73
N TYR A 392 -21.56 -14.37 -7.76
CA TYR A 392 -22.55 -14.71 -8.79
C TYR A 392 -21.82 -15.20 -10.04
N GLU A 393 -22.30 -16.26 -10.65
CA GLU A 393 -21.89 -16.65 -12.00
C GLU A 393 -22.48 -15.64 -13.01
N GLU A 394 -21.68 -15.18 -13.96
CA GLU A 394 -22.12 -14.28 -15.04
C GLU A 394 -22.99 -15.01 -16.07
#